data_5d1d8066488e96413d724b27c73d2b97
#
_entry.id   5d1d8066488e96413d724b27c73d2b97
#
_cell.length_a   1.000
_cell.length_b   1.000
_cell.length_c   1.000
_cell.angle_alpha   90.00
_cell.angle_beta   90.00
_cell.angle_gamma   90.00
#
_symmetry.space_group_name_H-M   'P 1'
#
loop_
_entity.id
_entity.type
_entity.pdbx_description
1 polymer ?
#
loop_
_entity_poly.entity_id
_entity_poly.type
_entity_poly.pdbx_seq_one_letter_code
_entity_poly.pdbx_strand_id
1 'polypeptide(L)'
;MGNIANGGIDQPTDNLGAGSAFQSARYDGLRLFALSFVALFLELMVIRWVPAVVRFVAYYSNLMLISSFLGLGLGAMTARRRWNWSAWFPALLLLNVGTLYLCRQNVHMPVPNSEARFGQEAVFRFAYVVLVAIFVLNAAIFLPLGQQIGRLFRQLPPLRAYAFDLGGSLCGTVVFGLFSLYHFSPSLGVTAVAAIYLAINRRHFLLNSLLLVVAVIVMPLSVEPAAIWSPYYYVAIHPFDPKAPAVSEPTPNLRTVRDPTLYIVSVNTDFYQWDATLDLRRYTPGFGYADYVRDILDAEYLLPYQLHPGAKRICVVGAGGGLDVQAALMSGAEHVDAVEIDPTLIDISRRFNASGVYDDPRVQIHVNDARAFFQSARGGYDMVIFGLLDSQALFSYSNNIRLDGYIYTVQSIRKAYSLLNPGGMLCISFVIPREWLVFKLAEMIREATGRDPVVYVGNGRCILGAARDLTGLIRILKELIPGYTPSDYLLDAAEAAAPVSGTF
;
A
#
# COMPACT_ATOMS: atom_id res chain seq x y z
N MET A 1 -54.09 -79.83 -15.48
CA MET A 1 -54.39 -79.00 -14.31
C MET A 1 -53.18 -78.23 -13.97
N GLY A 2 -53.14 -77.04 -14.45
CA GLY A 2 -51.97 -76.14 -14.32
C GLY A 2 -52.16 -75.12 -13.19
N ASN A 3 -51.11 -74.79 -12.53
CA ASN A 3 -51.06 -73.70 -11.60
C ASN A 3 -50.20 -72.56 -12.21
N ILE A 4 -50.82 -71.47 -12.48
CA ILE A 4 -50.22 -70.24 -12.97
C ILE A 4 -49.68 -69.50 -11.72
N ALA A 5 -48.35 -69.30 -11.61
CA ALA A 5 -47.70 -68.49 -10.60
C ALA A 5 -47.70 -67.04 -11.03
N ASN A 6 -48.28 -66.18 -10.21
CA ASN A 6 -48.23 -64.70 -10.32
C ASN A 6 -46.79 -64.20 -10.12
N GLY A 7 -46.23 -63.61 -11.16
CA GLY A 7 -45.01 -62.82 -11.03
C GLY A 7 -45.32 -61.40 -10.45
N GLY A 8 -44.93 -61.18 -9.23
CA GLY A 8 -44.94 -59.82 -8.63
C GLY A 8 -43.87 -58.97 -9.29
N ILE A 9 -44.30 -57.86 -9.85
CA ILE A 9 -43.43 -56.82 -10.37
C ILE A 9 -42.88 -56.06 -9.14
N ASP A 10 -41.63 -56.31 -8.77
CA ASP A 10 -40.90 -55.50 -7.85
C ASP A 10 -40.69 -54.10 -8.46
N GLN A 11 -41.36 -53.11 -7.94
CA GLN A 11 -41.09 -51.72 -8.25
C GLN A 11 -39.75 -51.30 -7.62
N PRO A 12 -38.88 -50.56 -8.31
CA PRO A 12 -37.62 -50.11 -7.77
C PRO A 12 -37.86 -49.00 -6.72
N THR A 13 -37.66 -49.33 -5.46
CA THR A 13 -37.64 -48.37 -4.32
C THR A 13 -36.35 -47.58 -4.19
N ASP A 14 -35.51 -47.58 -5.25
CA ASP A 14 -34.16 -46.95 -5.21
C ASP A 14 -34.11 -45.43 -5.51
N ASN A 15 -35.22 -44.83 -5.97
CA ASN A 15 -35.20 -43.42 -6.37
C ASN A 15 -35.23 -42.40 -5.18
N LEU A 16 -35.64 -42.77 -3.99
CA LEU A 16 -35.69 -41.91 -2.84
C LEU A 16 -34.32 -41.75 -2.15
N GLY A 17 -33.46 -42.76 -2.24
CA GLY A 17 -32.10 -42.72 -1.71
C GLY A 17 -31.14 -41.91 -2.56
N ALA A 18 -31.26 -41.97 -3.89
CA ALA A 18 -30.41 -41.25 -4.83
C ALA A 18 -30.64 -39.72 -4.78
N GLY A 19 -31.90 -39.30 -4.61
CA GLY A 19 -32.25 -37.88 -4.47
C GLY A 19 -31.70 -37.23 -3.18
N SER A 20 -31.77 -37.94 -2.05
CA SER A 20 -31.27 -37.48 -0.79
C SER A 20 -29.73 -37.42 -0.75
N ALA A 21 -29.05 -38.40 -1.33
CA ALA A 21 -27.60 -38.43 -1.49
C ALA A 21 -27.10 -37.29 -2.40
N PHE A 22 -27.82 -37.03 -3.50
CA PHE A 22 -27.48 -35.93 -4.40
C PHE A 22 -27.66 -34.55 -3.75
N GLN A 23 -28.73 -34.35 -2.96
CA GLN A 23 -28.98 -33.13 -2.21
C GLN A 23 -27.91 -32.90 -1.11
N SER A 24 -27.51 -33.95 -0.39
CA SER A 24 -26.45 -33.90 0.60
C SER A 24 -25.12 -33.52 -0.03
N ALA A 25 -24.74 -34.15 -1.13
CA ALA A 25 -23.49 -33.84 -1.83
C ALA A 25 -23.46 -32.42 -2.40
N ARG A 26 -24.62 -31.89 -2.86
CA ARG A 26 -24.73 -30.51 -3.31
C ARG A 26 -24.58 -29.52 -2.15
N TYR A 27 -25.17 -29.81 -1.02
CA TYR A 27 -25.04 -28.98 0.19
C TYR A 27 -23.60 -28.94 0.68
N ASP A 28 -22.91 -30.09 0.73
CA ASP A 28 -21.50 -30.17 1.14
C ASP A 28 -20.58 -29.45 0.14
N GLY A 29 -20.88 -29.48 -1.16
CA GLY A 29 -20.18 -28.71 -2.17
C GLY A 29 -20.32 -27.20 -1.96
N LEU A 30 -21.55 -26.70 -1.69
CA LEU A 30 -21.80 -25.30 -1.41
C LEU A 30 -21.12 -24.83 -0.08
N ARG A 31 -21.08 -25.70 0.90
CA ARG A 31 -20.33 -25.43 2.14
C ARG A 31 -18.84 -25.32 1.88
N LEU A 32 -18.28 -26.21 1.07
CA LEU A 32 -16.87 -26.14 0.68
C LEU A 32 -16.58 -24.85 -0.07
N PHE A 33 -17.39 -24.48 -1.06
CA PHE A 33 -17.29 -23.24 -1.79
C PHE A 33 -17.28 -22.03 -0.83
N ALA A 34 -18.22 -21.96 0.11
CA ALA A 34 -18.33 -20.82 1.03
C ALA A 34 -17.17 -20.78 2.04
N LEU A 35 -16.64 -21.93 2.49
CA LEU A 35 -15.46 -21.98 3.36
C LEU A 35 -14.19 -21.57 2.62
N SER A 36 -14.00 -21.98 1.38
CA SER A 36 -12.86 -21.60 0.56
C SER A 36 -12.93 -20.11 0.18
N PHE A 37 -14.14 -19.61 -0.10
CA PHE A 37 -14.38 -18.17 -0.23
C PHE A 37 -13.93 -17.40 1.03
N VAL A 38 -14.42 -17.81 2.21
CA VAL A 38 -14.06 -17.15 3.48
C VAL A 38 -12.57 -17.23 3.73
N ALA A 39 -11.93 -18.37 3.45
CA ALA A 39 -10.49 -18.55 3.67
C ALA A 39 -9.67 -17.57 2.85
N LEU A 40 -9.88 -17.48 1.54
CA LEU A 40 -9.13 -16.56 0.66
C LEU A 40 -9.49 -15.09 0.89
N PHE A 41 -10.77 -14.77 1.07
CA PHE A 41 -11.20 -13.42 1.37
C PHE A 41 -10.58 -12.91 2.68
N LEU A 42 -10.62 -13.73 3.75
CA LEU A 42 -10.03 -13.39 5.05
C LEU A 42 -8.50 -13.28 4.96
N GLU A 43 -7.86 -14.17 4.21
CA GLU A 43 -6.41 -14.16 3.99
C GLU A 43 -5.96 -12.83 3.36
N LEU A 44 -6.56 -12.45 2.24
CA LEU A 44 -6.24 -11.18 1.56
C LEU A 44 -6.55 -9.97 2.46
N MET A 45 -7.65 -10.05 3.21
CA MET A 45 -8.00 -9.02 4.19
C MET A 45 -6.93 -8.86 5.27
N VAL A 46 -6.45 -9.96 5.85
CA VAL A 46 -5.43 -9.93 6.93
C VAL A 46 -4.08 -9.46 6.41
N ILE A 47 -3.67 -9.91 5.21
CA ILE A 47 -2.44 -9.45 4.54
C ILE A 47 -2.43 -7.93 4.38
N ARG A 48 -3.59 -7.33 4.11
CA ARG A 48 -3.71 -5.90 3.93
C ARG A 48 -3.90 -5.14 5.25
N TRP A 49 -4.74 -5.67 6.14
CA TRP A 49 -5.15 -4.98 7.36
C TRP A 49 -4.06 -4.98 8.43
N VAL A 50 -3.48 -6.15 8.76
CA VAL A 50 -2.56 -6.27 9.89
C VAL A 50 -1.29 -5.42 9.72
N PRO A 51 -0.60 -5.43 8.56
CA PRO A 51 0.55 -4.56 8.33
C PRO A 51 0.20 -3.07 8.33
N ALA A 52 -1.02 -2.71 7.94
CA ALA A 52 -1.46 -1.32 7.94
C ALA A 52 -1.68 -0.75 9.36
N VAL A 53 -2.01 -1.61 10.33
CA VAL A 53 -2.32 -1.22 11.71
C VAL A 53 -1.12 -1.41 12.64
N VAL A 54 -0.31 -2.44 12.41
CA VAL A 54 0.87 -2.75 13.23
C VAL A 54 2.12 -2.55 12.39
N ARG A 55 2.73 -1.37 12.52
CA ARG A 55 3.88 -0.93 11.72
C ARG A 55 5.01 -1.96 11.65
N PHE A 56 5.33 -2.63 12.76
CA PHE A 56 6.40 -3.63 12.77
C PHE A 56 6.09 -4.84 11.86
N VAL A 57 4.81 -5.21 11.72
CA VAL A 57 4.40 -6.31 10.82
C VAL A 57 4.56 -5.91 9.35
N ALA A 58 4.49 -4.61 9.03
CA ALA A 58 4.66 -4.14 7.66
C ALA A 58 6.05 -4.47 7.09
N TYR A 59 7.09 -4.52 7.93
CA TYR A 59 8.43 -4.97 7.53
C TYR A 59 8.47 -6.46 7.12
N TYR A 60 7.50 -7.24 7.60
CA TYR A 60 7.43 -8.70 7.42
C TYR A 60 6.07 -9.12 6.86
N SER A 61 5.49 -8.32 5.96
CA SER A 61 4.11 -8.52 5.44
C SER A 61 3.87 -9.92 4.88
N ASN A 62 4.88 -10.54 4.26
CA ASN A 62 4.81 -11.92 3.76
C ASN A 62 4.56 -12.96 4.87
N LEU A 63 4.87 -12.63 6.14
CA LEU A 63 4.57 -13.55 7.24
C LEU A 63 3.06 -13.74 7.43
N MET A 64 2.23 -12.77 7.07
CA MET A 64 0.77 -12.91 7.14
C MET A 64 0.28 -13.97 6.15
N LEU A 65 0.79 -13.95 4.93
CA LEU A 65 0.53 -14.99 3.91
C LEU A 65 0.99 -16.37 4.40
N ILE A 66 2.25 -16.46 4.85
CA ILE A 66 2.83 -17.72 5.33
C ILE A 66 2.05 -18.28 6.52
N SER A 67 1.64 -17.44 7.47
CA SER A 67 0.88 -17.87 8.64
C SER A 67 -0.53 -18.36 8.28
N SER A 68 -1.18 -17.72 7.30
CA SER A 68 -2.49 -18.15 6.79
C SER A 68 -2.40 -19.52 6.13
N PHE A 69 -1.41 -19.75 5.26
CA PHE A 69 -1.18 -21.06 4.66
C PHE A 69 -0.79 -22.13 5.69
N LEU A 70 0.03 -21.77 6.68
CA LEU A 70 0.38 -22.68 7.76
C LEU A 70 -0.88 -23.12 8.53
N GLY A 71 -1.75 -22.16 8.86
CA GLY A 71 -3.01 -22.44 9.57
C GLY A 71 -3.95 -23.33 8.75
N LEU A 72 -4.16 -23.02 7.46
CA LEU A 72 -4.97 -23.85 6.55
C LEU A 72 -4.38 -25.25 6.40
N GLY A 73 -3.08 -25.37 6.19
CA GLY A 73 -2.38 -26.64 6.01
C GLY A 73 -2.47 -27.52 7.27
N LEU A 74 -2.13 -26.98 8.45
CA LEU A 74 -2.24 -27.67 9.71
C LEU A 74 -3.69 -28.07 10.01
N GLY A 75 -4.65 -27.20 9.70
CA GLY A 75 -6.07 -27.50 9.80
C GLY A 75 -6.45 -28.71 8.93
N ALA A 76 -6.09 -28.71 7.66
CA ALA A 76 -6.36 -29.80 6.71
C ALA A 76 -5.73 -31.14 7.18
N MET A 77 -4.51 -31.12 7.71
CA MET A 77 -3.85 -32.29 8.28
C MET A 77 -4.62 -32.88 9.47
N THR A 78 -5.31 -32.02 10.24
CA THR A 78 -6.12 -32.45 11.39
C THR A 78 -7.53 -32.88 11.02
N ALA A 79 -7.90 -32.89 9.74
CA ALA A 79 -9.24 -33.27 9.25
C ALA A 79 -9.70 -34.67 9.69
N ARG A 80 -8.76 -35.62 9.91
CA ARG A 80 -9.00 -36.99 10.41
C ARG A 80 -9.24 -37.08 11.94
N ARG A 81 -8.87 -36.03 12.67
CA ARG A 81 -8.97 -36.09 14.14
C ARG A 81 -10.42 -35.91 14.60
N ARG A 82 -10.77 -36.56 15.72
CA ARG A 82 -12.11 -36.44 16.32
C ARG A 82 -12.41 -35.04 16.85
N TRP A 83 -11.38 -34.28 17.20
CA TRP A 83 -11.53 -32.93 17.72
C TRP A 83 -12.01 -31.98 16.62
N ASN A 84 -13.01 -31.17 16.96
CA ASN A 84 -13.60 -30.21 16.02
C ASN A 84 -13.19 -28.79 16.41
N TRP A 85 -12.30 -28.21 15.63
CA TRP A 85 -11.81 -26.84 15.84
C TRP A 85 -12.79 -25.78 15.35
N SER A 86 -13.85 -26.14 14.61
CA SER A 86 -14.76 -25.15 14.01
C SER A 86 -15.38 -24.20 15.04
N ALA A 87 -15.70 -24.66 16.23
CA ALA A 87 -16.27 -23.82 17.28
C ALA A 87 -15.31 -22.74 17.82
N TRP A 88 -14.01 -22.86 17.56
CA TRP A 88 -13.00 -21.93 18.06
C TRP A 88 -12.79 -20.72 17.16
N PHE A 89 -13.22 -20.79 15.89
CA PHE A 89 -13.00 -19.70 14.92
C PHE A 89 -13.47 -18.32 15.44
N PRO A 90 -14.68 -18.15 15.99
CA PRO A 90 -15.14 -16.85 16.50
C PRO A 90 -14.28 -16.32 17.64
N ALA A 91 -13.88 -17.19 18.57
CA ALA A 91 -13.03 -16.81 19.70
C ALA A 91 -11.61 -16.40 19.23
N LEU A 92 -11.04 -17.15 18.28
CA LEU A 92 -9.73 -16.83 17.70
C LEU A 92 -9.75 -15.55 16.89
N LEU A 93 -10.82 -15.30 16.13
CA LEU A 93 -11.00 -14.04 15.40
C LEU A 93 -11.10 -12.86 16.36
N LEU A 94 -11.92 -12.98 17.42
CA LEU A 94 -12.03 -11.94 18.45
C LEU A 94 -10.68 -11.69 19.15
N LEU A 95 -9.96 -12.76 19.50
CA LEU A 95 -8.64 -12.64 20.12
C LEU A 95 -7.65 -11.92 19.20
N ASN A 96 -7.68 -12.22 17.90
CA ASN A 96 -6.82 -11.54 16.92
C ASN A 96 -7.15 -10.04 16.82
N VAL A 97 -8.44 -9.69 16.63
CA VAL A 97 -8.91 -8.30 16.60
C VAL A 97 -8.52 -7.56 17.88
N GLY A 98 -8.73 -8.18 19.05
CA GLY A 98 -8.36 -7.60 20.34
C GLY A 98 -6.86 -7.39 20.50
N THR A 99 -6.05 -8.35 20.02
CA THR A 99 -4.58 -8.22 20.03
C THR A 99 -4.13 -7.06 19.15
N LEU A 100 -4.70 -6.91 17.95
CA LEU A 100 -4.37 -5.79 17.07
C LEU A 100 -4.77 -4.44 17.68
N TYR A 101 -5.93 -4.37 18.33
CA TYR A 101 -6.33 -3.19 19.08
C TYR A 101 -5.32 -2.83 20.19
N LEU A 102 -4.90 -3.81 20.99
CA LEU A 102 -3.91 -3.62 22.04
C LEU A 102 -2.54 -3.25 21.50
N CYS A 103 -2.11 -3.86 20.40
CA CYS A 103 -0.83 -3.52 19.73
C CYS A 103 -0.84 -2.10 19.22
N ARG A 104 -1.92 -1.64 18.58
CA ARG A 104 -2.05 -0.26 18.13
C ARG A 104 -1.89 0.74 19.29
N GLN A 105 -2.50 0.47 20.44
CA GLN A 105 -2.49 1.38 21.59
C GLN A 105 -1.15 1.41 22.34
N ASN A 106 -0.41 0.29 22.35
CA ASN A 106 0.73 0.13 23.25
C ASN A 106 2.07 -0.08 22.54
N VAL A 107 2.07 -0.42 21.25
CA VAL A 107 3.30 -0.65 20.48
C VAL A 107 3.62 0.57 19.64
N HIS A 108 4.16 1.60 20.31
CA HIS A 108 4.71 2.76 19.63
C HIS A 108 6.14 2.40 19.18
N MET A 109 6.36 2.46 17.87
CA MET A 109 7.72 2.38 17.35
C MET A 109 8.32 3.79 17.35
N PRO A 110 9.54 3.98 17.87
CA PRO A 110 10.24 5.23 17.67
C PRO A 110 10.33 5.50 16.16
N VAL A 111 10.19 6.76 15.77
CA VAL A 111 10.42 7.18 14.39
C VAL A 111 11.82 6.72 14.02
N PRO A 112 11.98 5.85 13.00
CA PRO A 112 13.30 5.46 12.59
C PRO A 112 14.02 6.72 12.12
N ASN A 113 15.17 7.02 12.68
CA ASN A 113 16.13 7.95 12.07
C ASN A 113 16.40 7.41 10.65
N SER A 114 16.83 8.26 9.75
CA SER A 114 17.10 7.95 8.34
C SER A 114 17.93 6.66 8.14
N GLU A 115 18.73 6.27 9.11
CA GLU A 115 19.58 5.08 9.12
C GLU A 115 18.83 3.78 9.44
N ALA A 116 17.79 3.81 10.28
CA ALA A 116 16.95 2.63 10.56
C ALA A 116 16.14 2.18 9.33
N ARG A 117 15.95 3.06 8.36
CA ARG A 117 15.30 2.72 7.09
C ARG A 117 16.15 1.79 6.21
N PHE A 118 17.46 1.74 6.42
CA PHE A 118 18.44 1.00 5.58
C PHE A 118 19.30 0.00 6.35
N GLY A 119 18.82 -0.55 7.45
CA GLY A 119 19.47 -1.70 8.09
C GLY A 119 20.17 -1.47 9.40
N GLN A 120 19.81 -0.45 10.17
CA GLN A 120 20.14 -0.49 11.58
C GLN A 120 19.18 -1.42 12.31
N GLU A 121 19.74 -2.35 13.07
CA GLU A 121 19.03 -3.19 14.03
C GLU A 121 18.39 -2.30 15.10
N ALA A 122 17.13 -1.91 14.89
CA ALA A 122 16.32 -1.42 15.96
C ALA A 122 16.15 -2.58 16.96
N VAL A 123 16.87 -2.52 18.07
CA VAL A 123 16.86 -3.57 19.10
C VAL A 123 15.50 -3.55 19.82
N PHE A 124 14.49 -4.13 19.19
CA PHE A 124 13.16 -4.32 19.77
C PHE A 124 12.89 -5.78 20.06
N ARG A 125 13.51 -6.30 21.10
CA ARG A 125 13.22 -7.68 21.58
C ARG A 125 11.71 -7.89 21.80
N PHE A 126 11.02 -6.89 22.30
CA PHE A 126 9.56 -6.93 22.51
C PHE A 126 8.78 -6.97 21.19
N ALA A 127 9.19 -6.22 20.18
CA ALA A 127 8.52 -6.21 18.88
C ALA A 127 8.56 -7.57 18.16
N TYR A 128 9.65 -8.32 18.31
CA TYR A 128 9.72 -9.69 17.77
C TYR A 128 8.77 -10.64 18.48
N VAL A 129 8.58 -10.49 19.81
CA VAL A 129 7.56 -11.28 20.56
C VAL A 129 6.17 -10.97 20.03
N VAL A 130 5.85 -9.70 19.81
CA VAL A 130 4.58 -9.28 19.21
C VAL A 130 4.41 -9.84 17.80
N LEU A 131 5.45 -9.82 16.97
CA LEU A 131 5.43 -10.38 15.61
C LEU A 131 5.11 -11.88 15.64
N VAL A 132 5.80 -12.64 16.51
CA VAL A 132 5.55 -14.08 16.67
C VAL A 132 4.14 -14.34 17.18
N ALA A 133 3.67 -13.55 18.16
CA ALA A 133 2.31 -13.68 18.68
C ALA A 133 1.25 -13.43 17.60
N ILE A 134 1.39 -12.37 16.80
CA ILE A 134 0.50 -12.07 15.67
C ILE A 134 0.56 -13.20 14.62
N PHE A 135 1.76 -13.68 14.28
CA PHE A 135 1.94 -14.80 13.36
C PHE A 135 1.18 -16.06 13.82
N VAL A 136 1.36 -16.45 15.08
CA VAL A 136 0.71 -17.64 15.66
C VAL A 136 -0.82 -17.45 15.73
N LEU A 137 -1.28 -16.28 16.17
CA LEU A 137 -2.72 -15.98 16.23
C LEU A 137 -3.36 -15.97 14.85
N ASN A 138 -2.67 -15.40 13.86
CA ASN A 138 -3.14 -15.43 12.48
C ASN A 138 -3.24 -16.87 11.96
N ALA A 139 -2.20 -17.70 12.14
CA ALA A 139 -2.26 -19.11 11.77
C ALA A 139 -3.41 -19.84 12.50
N ALA A 140 -3.64 -19.53 13.77
CA ALA A 140 -4.69 -20.14 14.57
C ALA A 140 -6.11 -19.85 14.04
N ILE A 141 -6.38 -18.65 13.47
CA ILE A 141 -7.69 -18.33 12.86
C ILE A 141 -7.97 -19.24 11.66
N PHE A 142 -6.96 -19.55 10.85
CA PHE A 142 -7.12 -20.35 9.64
C PHE A 142 -7.19 -21.85 9.91
N LEU A 143 -6.72 -22.33 11.05
CA LEU A 143 -6.74 -23.74 11.43
C LEU A 143 -8.17 -24.36 11.43
N PRO A 144 -9.21 -23.73 12.03
CA PRO A 144 -10.59 -24.23 11.97
C PRO A 144 -11.16 -24.28 10.55
N LEU A 145 -10.81 -23.31 9.69
CA LEU A 145 -11.24 -23.27 8.30
C LEU A 145 -10.60 -24.41 7.50
N GLY A 146 -9.28 -24.56 7.62
CA GLY A 146 -8.54 -25.65 6.96
C GLY A 146 -9.02 -27.03 7.37
N GLN A 147 -9.37 -27.23 8.66
CA GLN A 147 -9.93 -28.49 9.12
C GLN A 147 -11.29 -28.81 8.49
N GLN A 148 -12.18 -27.82 8.38
CA GLN A 148 -13.50 -28.01 7.77
C GLN A 148 -13.36 -28.27 6.26
N ILE A 149 -12.52 -27.50 5.55
CA ILE A 149 -12.21 -27.70 4.15
C ILE A 149 -11.67 -29.12 3.93
N GLY A 150 -10.67 -29.54 4.69
CA GLY A 150 -10.08 -30.86 4.59
C GLY A 150 -11.06 -32.02 4.86
N ARG A 151 -12.05 -31.82 5.76
CA ARG A 151 -13.13 -32.80 6.00
C ARG A 151 -14.07 -32.94 4.80
N LEU A 152 -14.46 -31.81 4.20
CA LEU A 152 -15.35 -31.80 3.04
C LEU A 152 -14.67 -32.39 1.80
N PHE A 153 -13.38 -32.16 1.60
CA PHE A 153 -12.60 -32.81 0.55
C PHE A 153 -12.61 -34.35 0.64
N ARG A 154 -12.71 -34.89 1.84
CA ARG A 154 -12.79 -36.33 2.05
C ARG A 154 -14.19 -36.92 1.87
N GLN A 155 -15.21 -36.10 1.94
CA GLN A 155 -16.61 -36.52 1.80
C GLN A 155 -17.09 -36.41 0.35
N LEU A 156 -16.52 -35.51 -0.44
CA LEU A 156 -16.90 -35.26 -1.81
C LEU A 156 -16.00 -36.02 -2.81
N PRO A 157 -16.50 -36.33 -3.99
CA PRO A 157 -15.67 -36.82 -5.11
C PRO A 157 -14.55 -35.80 -5.41
N PRO A 158 -13.30 -36.25 -5.64
CA PRO A 158 -12.15 -35.35 -5.74
C PRO A 158 -12.30 -34.19 -6.75
N LEU A 159 -12.77 -34.45 -7.95
CA LEU A 159 -12.97 -33.43 -8.98
C LEU A 159 -14.03 -32.40 -8.58
N ARG A 160 -15.12 -32.83 -7.95
CA ARG A 160 -16.15 -31.91 -7.46
C ARG A 160 -15.66 -31.09 -6.30
N ALA A 161 -14.96 -31.72 -5.35
CA ALA A 161 -14.34 -30.99 -4.23
C ALA A 161 -13.40 -29.91 -4.75
N TYR A 162 -12.51 -30.26 -5.67
CA TYR A 162 -11.58 -29.32 -6.27
C TYR A 162 -12.29 -28.17 -7.02
N ALA A 163 -13.35 -28.48 -7.78
CA ALA A 163 -14.11 -27.44 -8.50
C ALA A 163 -14.80 -26.45 -7.55
N PHE A 164 -15.41 -26.92 -6.45
CA PHE A 164 -16.02 -26.03 -5.45
C PHE A 164 -14.99 -25.23 -4.67
N ASP A 165 -13.86 -25.81 -4.32
CA ASP A 165 -12.77 -25.15 -3.63
C ASP A 165 -12.16 -24.04 -4.50
N LEU A 166 -11.78 -24.38 -5.72
CA LEU A 166 -11.22 -23.42 -6.68
C LEU A 166 -12.21 -22.29 -7.00
N GLY A 167 -13.48 -22.63 -7.22
CA GLY A 167 -14.54 -21.67 -7.49
C GLY A 167 -14.77 -20.72 -6.30
N GLY A 168 -14.79 -21.26 -5.07
CA GLY A 168 -14.92 -20.48 -3.85
C GLY A 168 -13.73 -19.55 -3.62
N SER A 169 -12.52 -20.07 -3.78
CA SER A 169 -11.27 -19.33 -3.66
C SER A 169 -11.17 -18.19 -4.68
N LEU A 170 -11.46 -18.50 -5.95
CA LEU A 170 -11.47 -17.50 -7.03
C LEU A 170 -12.51 -16.39 -6.75
N CYS A 171 -13.72 -16.79 -6.36
CA CYS A 171 -14.77 -15.83 -5.99
C CYS A 171 -14.34 -14.95 -4.81
N GLY A 172 -13.72 -15.52 -3.76
CA GLY A 172 -13.18 -14.80 -2.62
C GLY A 172 -12.13 -13.76 -3.02
N THR A 173 -11.22 -14.14 -3.92
CA THR A 173 -10.19 -13.25 -4.45
C THR A 173 -10.78 -12.10 -5.28
N VAL A 174 -11.71 -12.41 -6.19
CA VAL A 174 -12.35 -11.40 -7.05
C VAL A 174 -13.18 -10.43 -6.21
N VAL A 175 -13.99 -10.93 -5.26
CA VAL A 175 -14.81 -10.11 -4.37
C VAL A 175 -13.93 -9.23 -3.48
N PHE A 176 -12.80 -9.75 -2.97
CA PHE A 176 -11.85 -8.93 -2.23
C PHE A 176 -11.24 -7.83 -3.11
N GLY A 177 -10.88 -8.13 -4.36
CA GLY A 177 -10.38 -7.13 -5.31
C GLY A 177 -11.38 -5.99 -5.54
N LEU A 178 -12.64 -6.33 -5.80
CA LEU A 178 -13.72 -5.34 -5.92
C LEU A 178 -13.93 -4.56 -4.62
N PHE A 179 -13.95 -5.24 -3.49
CA PHE A 179 -14.07 -4.63 -2.18
C PHE A 179 -12.93 -3.65 -1.88
N SER A 180 -11.72 -3.99 -2.33
CA SER A 180 -10.55 -3.12 -2.23
C SER A 180 -10.65 -1.87 -3.09
N LEU A 181 -11.21 -1.97 -4.30
CA LEU A 181 -11.43 -0.81 -5.18
C LEU A 181 -12.46 0.19 -4.61
N TYR A 182 -13.45 -0.30 -3.86
CA TYR A 182 -14.50 0.53 -3.26
C TYR A 182 -14.20 0.92 -1.80
N HIS A 183 -12.98 1.39 -1.53
CA HIS A 183 -12.57 1.85 -0.20
C HIS A 183 -12.73 0.77 0.89
N PHE A 184 -11.86 -0.19 0.86
CA PHE A 184 -11.78 -1.30 1.80
C PHE A 184 -12.08 -0.89 3.25
N SER A 185 -13.05 -1.55 3.88
CA SER A 185 -13.34 -1.41 5.31
C SER A 185 -13.16 -2.75 6.01
N PRO A 186 -12.12 -2.92 6.84
CA PRO A 186 -11.94 -4.16 7.57
C PRO A 186 -13.16 -4.58 8.39
N SER A 187 -13.90 -3.61 8.92
CA SER A 187 -15.14 -3.85 9.69
C SER A 187 -16.21 -4.53 8.85
N LEU A 188 -16.42 -4.05 7.61
CA LEU A 188 -17.36 -4.71 6.67
C LEU A 188 -16.86 -6.09 6.28
N GLY A 189 -15.55 -6.25 6.08
CA GLY A 189 -14.94 -7.55 5.75
C GLY A 189 -15.14 -8.58 6.87
N VAL A 190 -14.87 -8.20 8.12
CA VAL A 190 -15.10 -9.07 9.29
C VAL A 190 -16.61 -9.40 9.43
N THR A 191 -17.48 -8.42 9.19
CA THR A 191 -18.93 -8.63 9.22
C THR A 191 -19.38 -9.67 8.17
N ALA A 192 -18.89 -9.55 6.94
CA ALA A 192 -19.19 -10.50 5.87
C ALA A 192 -18.70 -11.91 6.20
N VAL A 193 -17.47 -12.04 6.67
CA VAL A 193 -16.90 -13.31 7.13
C VAL A 193 -17.73 -13.91 8.26
N ALA A 194 -18.11 -13.09 9.25
CA ALA A 194 -18.94 -13.52 10.38
C ALA A 194 -20.31 -14.03 9.92
N ALA A 195 -20.97 -13.29 9.04
CA ALA A 195 -22.29 -13.67 8.53
C ALA A 195 -22.26 -15.01 7.76
N ILE A 196 -21.27 -15.17 6.86
CA ILE A 196 -21.11 -16.43 6.11
C ILE A 196 -20.76 -17.58 7.04
N TYR A 197 -19.87 -17.36 8.00
CA TYR A 197 -19.49 -18.37 8.97
C TYR A 197 -20.68 -18.86 9.80
N LEU A 198 -21.54 -17.95 10.30
CA LEU A 198 -22.75 -18.28 11.06
C LEU A 198 -23.78 -19.03 10.23
N ALA A 199 -23.92 -18.67 8.94
CA ALA A 199 -24.81 -19.38 8.02
C ALA A 199 -24.40 -20.86 7.83
N ILE A 200 -23.07 -21.12 7.80
CA ILE A 200 -22.51 -22.47 7.60
C ILE A 200 -22.49 -23.28 8.91
N ASN A 201 -22.15 -22.64 10.04
CA ASN A 201 -21.90 -23.29 11.32
C ASN A 201 -22.95 -22.91 12.38
N ARG A 202 -24.08 -23.61 12.37
CA ARG A 202 -25.20 -23.33 13.29
C ARG A 202 -25.01 -23.89 14.72
N ARG A 203 -24.00 -24.73 14.93
CA ARG A 203 -23.67 -25.26 16.24
C ARG A 203 -23.19 -24.13 17.18
N HIS A 204 -23.74 -24.06 18.40
CA HIS A 204 -23.46 -22.99 19.37
C HIS A 204 -23.73 -21.57 18.79
N PHE A 205 -24.80 -21.43 18.00
CA PHE A 205 -25.14 -20.19 17.27
C PHE A 205 -25.11 -18.95 18.15
N LEU A 206 -25.73 -18.99 19.34
CA LEU A 206 -25.80 -17.82 20.24
C LEU A 206 -24.41 -17.37 20.71
N LEU A 207 -23.56 -18.32 21.17
CA LEU A 207 -22.21 -18.00 21.63
C LEU A 207 -21.35 -17.48 20.46
N ASN A 208 -21.40 -18.16 19.32
CA ASN A 208 -20.65 -17.74 18.13
C ASN A 208 -21.09 -16.36 17.64
N SER A 209 -22.40 -16.07 17.65
CA SER A 209 -22.94 -14.77 17.29
C SER A 209 -22.45 -13.68 18.25
N LEU A 210 -22.48 -13.95 19.55
CA LEU A 210 -21.99 -13.01 20.56
C LEU A 210 -20.52 -12.66 20.34
N LEU A 211 -19.64 -13.68 20.19
CA LEU A 211 -18.20 -13.46 19.96
C LEU A 211 -17.92 -12.70 18.68
N LEU A 212 -18.61 -13.03 17.59
CA LEU A 212 -18.44 -12.35 16.30
C LEU A 212 -18.98 -10.91 16.31
N VAL A 213 -20.10 -10.67 16.98
CA VAL A 213 -20.62 -9.31 17.17
C VAL A 213 -19.64 -8.46 17.98
N VAL A 214 -19.07 -9.01 19.05
CA VAL A 214 -18.02 -8.31 19.82
C VAL A 214 -16.79 -8.04 18.94
N ALA A 215 -16.36 -9.01 18.12
CA ALA A 215 -15.24 -8.80 17.18
C ALA A 215 -15.53 -7.66 16.18
N VAL A 216 -16.75 -7.61 15.62
CA VAL A 216 -17.18 -6.54 14.72
C VAL A 216 -17.22 -5.17 15.40
N ILE A 217 -17.65 -5.11 16.67
CA ILE A 217 -17.68 -3.86 17.46
C ILE A 217 -16.28 -3.38 17.83
N VAL A 218 -15.38 -4.30 18.19
CA VAL A 218 -13.98 -3.96 18.56
C VAL A 218 -13.13 -3.60 17.33
N MET A 219 -13.47 -4.15 16.16
CA MET A 219 -12.72 -3.95 14.93
C MET A 219 -12.43 -2.48 14.58
N PRO A 220 -13.42 -1.55 14.57
CA PRO A 220 -13.17 -0.14 14.29
C PRO A 220 -12.19 0.52 15.27
N LEU A 221 -12.11 0.03 16.50
CA LEU A 221 -11.18 0.55 17.51
C LEU A 221 -9.72 0.19 17.21
N SER A 222 -9.49 -0.84 16.39
CA SER A 222 -8.15 -1.22 15.93
C SER A 222 -7.63 -0.34 14.78
N VAL A 223 -8.48 0.53 14.24
CA VAL A 223 -8.20 1.40 13.10
C VAL A 223 -8.29 2.86 13.55
N GLU A 224 -7.57 3.74 12.92
CA GLU A 224 -7.63 5.17 13.21
C GLU A 224 -8.95 5.79 12.72
N PRO A 225 -9.65 6.60 13.55
CA PRO A 225 -11.00 7.07 13.22
C PRO A 225 -11.11 7.91 11.95
N ALA A 226 -10.03 8.63 11.60
CA ALA A 226 -9.98 9.52 10.43
C ALA A 226 -9.31 8.86 9.20
N ALA A 227 -8.96 7.57 9.29
CA ALA A 227 -8.25 6.92 8.22
C ALA A 227 -9.16 6.48 7.07
N ILE A 228 -8.62 6.61 5.87
CA ILE A 228 -9.26 6.24 4.61
C ILE A 228 -8.51 5.04 4.04
N TRP A 229 -9.26 4.01 3.65
CA TRP A 229 -8.70 2.88 2.92
C TRP A 229 -8.78 3.17 1.43
N SER A 230 -7.63 3.43 0.81
CA SER A 230 -7.54 3.57 -0.64
C SER A 230 -7.45 2.19 -1.32
N PRO A 231 -7.51 2.06 -2.63
CA PRO A 231 -7.19 0.80 -3.31
C PRO A 231 -5.78 0.27 -2.99
N TYR A 232 -4.84 1.15 -2.66
CA TYR A 232 -3.42 0.81 -2.45
C TYR A 232 -3.01 0.83 -0.98
N TYR A 233 -3.50 1.81 -0.19
CA TYR A 233 -2.96 2.15 1.11
C TYR A 233 -4.02 2.33 2.19
N TYR A 234 -3.57 2.27 3.42
CA TYR A 234 -4.25 2.81 4.58
C TYR A 234 -3.72 4.22 4.82
N VAL A 235 -4.54 5.24 4.58
CA VAL A 235 -4.15 6.64 4.59
C VAL A 235 -4.77 7.34 5.78
N ALA A 236 -3.96 7.99 6.61
CA ALA A 236 -4.43 8.85 7.68
C ALA A 236 -3.89 10.28 7.51
N ILE A 237 -4.67 11.27 7.93
CA ILE A 237 -4.35 12.68 7.78
C ILE A 237 -4.31 13.30 9.15
N HIS A 238 -3.20 13.97 9.45
CA HIS A 238 -2.99 14.65 10.71
C HIS A 238 -2.69 16.11 10.46
N PRO A 239 -3.39 17.03 11.13
CA PRO A 239 -2.96 18.42 11.14
C PRO A 239 -1.57 18.47 11.80
N PHE A 240 -0.67 19.23 11.23
CA PHE A 240 0.64 19.38 11.80
C PHE A 240 0.59 20.35 12.99
N ASP A 241 1.03 19.91 14.15
CA ASP A 241 1.23 20.74 15.35
C ASP A 241 2.72 20.82 15.70
N PRO A 242 3.36 21.99 15.58
CA PRO A 242 4.79 22.15 15.87
C PRO A 242 5.15 21.95 17.34
N LYS A 243 4.16 22.08 18.22
CA LYS A 243 4.34 21.93 19.66
C LYS A 243 4.14 20.49 20.13
N ALA A 244 3.58 19.65 19.26
CA ALA A 244 3.45 18.24 19.55
C ALA A 244 4.82 17.56 19.45
N PRO A 245 5.21 16.71 20.41
CA PRO A 245 6.40 15.89 20.26
C PRO A 245 6.27 15.05 18.96
N ALA A 246 7.39 14.84 18.27
CA ALA A 246 7.47 14.23 16.93
C ALA A 246 6.78 12.86 16.77
N VAL A 247 6.21 12.34 17.83
CA VAL A 247 5.42 11.09 17.89
C VAL A 247 4.27 11.33 18.85
N SER A 248 3.34 12.22 18.53
CA SER A 248 2.14 12.35 19.32
C SER A 248 0.98 11.65 18.63
N GLU A 249 0.15 11.07 19.48
CA GLU A 249 -1.08 10.39 19.13
C GLU A 249 -1.93 11.21 18.13
N PRO A 250 -2.68 10.54 17.25
CA PRO A 250 -3.62 11.21 16.36
C PRO A 250 -4.55 12.11 17.19
N THR A 251 -4.50 13.40 16.93
CA THR A 251 -5.40 14.33 17.59
C THR A 251 -6.82 14.06 17.13
N PRO A 252 -7.74 13.70 18.02
CA PRO A 252 -9.09 13.25 17.66
C PRO A 252 -10.00 14.32 17.06
N ASN A 253 -9.55 15.57 16.94
CA ASN A 253 -10.36 16.69 16.48
C ASN A 253 -9.67 17.54 15.42
N LEU A 254 -9.86 17.17 14.15
CA LEU A 254 -9.55 17.99 12.96
C LEU A 254 -10.15 19.44 13.01
N ARG A 255 -11.07 19.71 13.93
CA ARG A 255 -11.78 20.99 14.03
C ARG A 255 -11.13 22.05 14.92
N THR A 256 -10.06 21.75 15.64
CA THR A 256 -9.46 22.64 16.63
C THR A 256 -8.10 23.21 16.27
N VAL A 257 -7.52 22.86 15.11
CA VAL A 257 -6.23 23.39 14.69
C VAL A 257 -6.41 24.78 14.09
N ARG A 258 -5.70 25.75 14.64
CA ARG A 258 -5.83 27.17 14.27
C ARG A 258 -5.20 27.56 12.94
N ASP A 259 -4.39 26.67 12.33
CA ASP A 259 -3.81 26.88 10.99
C ASP A 259 -4.01 25.63 10.12
N PRO A 260 -5.07 25.60 9.28
CA PRO A 260 -5.44 24.43 8.48
C PRO A 260 -4.60 24.27 7.21
N THR A 261 -3.45 24.91 7.12
CA THR A 261 -2.69 25.00 5.86
C THR A 261 -1.64 23.91 5.68
N LEU A 262 -1.33 23.15 6.73
CA LEU A 262 -0.31 22.11 6.70
C LEU A 262 -0.80 20.83 7.37
N TYR A 263 -0.81 19.75 6.60
CA TYR A 263 -1.18 18.41 7.06
C TYR A 263 -0.05 17.42 6.80
N ILE A 264 0.04 16.42 7.67
CA ILE A 264 0.83 15.20 7.44
C ILE A 264 -0.11 14.15 6.90
N VAL A 265 0.23 13.60 5.75
CA VAL A 265 -0.39 12.38 5.23
C VAL A 265 0.50 11.21 5.58
N SER A 266 -0.04 10.25 6.32
CA SER A 266 0.63 9.00 6.63
C SER A 266 0.01 7.83 5.86
N VAL A 267 0.85 6.88 5.45
CA VAL A 267 0.44 5.67 4.76
C VAL A 267 0.93 4.48 5.57
N ASN A 268 0.02 3.57 5.91
CA ASN A 268 0.32 2.40 6.74
C ASN A 268 1.04 2.78 8.04
N THR A 269 0.60 3.87 8.70
CA THR A 269 1.17 4.43 9.92
C THR A 269 2.58 5.02 9.80
N ASP A 270 3.09 5.21 8.58
CA ASP A 270 4.36 5.89 8.33
C ASP A 270 4.16 7.23 7.64
N PHE A 271 5.06 8.19 7.85
CA PHE A 271 5.05 9.45 7.12
C PHE A 271 5.15 9.17 5.62
N TYR A 272 4.28 9.79 4.85
CA TYR A 272 4.26 9.64 3.40
C TYR A 272 4.57 10.95 2.69
N GLN A 273 3.79 11.99 2.98
CA GLN A 273 3.97 13.30 2.36
C GLN A 273 3.41 14.43 3.23
N TRP A 274 3.84 15.63 2.92
CA TRP A 274 3.16 16.84 3.34
C TRP A 274 2.01 17.16 2.38
N ASP A 275 0.90 17.62 2.93
CA ASP A 275 -0.16 18.27 2.18
C ASP A 275 -0.26 19.72 2.65
N ALA A 276 0.21 20.64 1.81
CA ALA A 276 0.44 22.04 2.17
C ALA A 276 0.16 22.97 1.00
N THR A 277 -0.09 24.23 1.31
CA THR A 277 -0.01 25.28 0.30
C THR A 277 1.39 25.88 0.26
N LEU A 278 1.94 26.08 -0.93
CA LEU A 278 3.21 26.77 -1.13
C LEU A 278 3.04 28.29 -1.15
N ASP A 279 1.82 28.82 -1.05
CA ASP A 279 1.56 30.26 -0.91
C ASP A 279 1.84 30.73 0.52
N LEU A 280 3.05 31.22 0.76
CA LEU A 280 3.52 31.69 2.05
C LEU A 280 2.63 32.77 2.70
N ARG A 281 1.83 33.51 1.93
CA ARG A 281 0.92 34.54 2.44
C ARG A 281 -0.25 33.96 3.24
N ARG A 282 -0.51 32.67 3.10
CA ARG A 282 -1.58 31.96 3.81
C ARG A 282 -1.19 31.49 5.20
N TYR A 283 0.10 31.58 5.54
CA TYR A 283 0.60 31.20 6.87
C TYR A 283 0.53 32.35 7.84
N THR A 284 0.17 32.05 9.10
CA THR A 284 0.11 33.06 10.16
C THR A 284 1.53 33.56 10.47
N PRO A 285 1.80 34.88 10.46
CA PRO A 285 3.11 35.41 10.81
C PRO A 285 3.53 35.00 12.23
N GLY A 286 4.80 34.62 12.38
CA GLY A 286 5.36 34.21 13.67
C GLY A 286 5.19 32.73 14.03
N PHE A 287 4.54 31.95 13.17
CA PHE A 287 4.63 30.51 13.21
C PHE A 287 5.84 30.06 12.40
N GLY A 288 6.74 29.28 13.00
CA GLY A 288 7.96 28.78 12.35
C GLY A 288 7.75 27.91 11.10
N TYR A 289 6.50 27.70 10.72
CA TYR A 289 6.11 27.01 9.49
C TYR A 289 6.43 27.77 8.22
N ALA A 290 6.23 29.09 8.22
CA ALA A 290 6.49 29.90 7.04
C ALA A 290 7.95 29.77 6.60
N ASP A 291 8.87 29.73 7.58
CA ASP A 291 10.30 29.56 7.31
C ASP A 291 10.60 28.13 6.80
N TYR A 292 10.03 27.13 7.46
CA TYR A 292 10.19 25.73 7.04
C TYR A 292 9.63 25.47 5.65
N VAL A 293 8.43 25.98 5.33
CA VAL A 293 7.83 25.87 3.99
C VAL A 293 8.62 26.64 2.95
N ARG A 294 9.19 27.79 3.32
CA ARG A 294 10.05 28.55 2.42
C ARG A 294 11.32 27.78 2.06
N ASP A 295 11.99 27.20 3.07
CA ASP A 295 13.20 26.41 2.84
C ASP A 295 12.94 25.20 1.94
N ILE A 296 11.81 24.49 2.16
CA ILE A 296 11.38 23.39 1.30
C ILE A 296 11.04 23.90 -0.11
N LEU A 297 10.27 24.98 -0.21
CA LEU A 297 9.84 25.55 -1.48
C LEU A 297 11.04 25.90 -2.35
N ASP A 298 11.98 26.67 -1.81
CA ASP A 298 13.11 27.19 -2.57
C ASP A 298 14.11 26.10 -2.95
N ALA A 299 14.46 25.22 -1.99
CA ALA A 299 15.48 24.21 -2.21
C ALA A 299 15.00 22.97 -2.98
N GLU A 300 13.71 22.66 -2.93
CA GLU A 300 13.20 21.39 -3.43
C GLU A 300 12.24 21.54 -4.61
N TYR A 301 11.23 22.40 -4.46
CA TYR A 301 10.16 22.47 -5.46
C TYR A 301 10.41 23.52 -6.56
N LEU A 302 11.02 24.66 -6.26
CA LEU A 302 11.29 25.69 -7.27
C LEU A 302 12.59 25.46 -8.05
N LEU A 303 13.54 24.72 -7.49
CA LEU A 303 14.83 24.50 -8.13
C LEU A 303 14.72 23.95 -9.58
N PRO A 304 13.88 22.96 -9.89
CA PRO A 304 13.73 22.49 -11.27
C PRO A 304 13.35 23.61 -12.25
N TYR A 305 12.50 24.53 -11.83
CA TYR A 305 12.04 25.65 -12.67
C TYR A 305 13.05 26.77 -12.78
N GLN A 306 13.91 26.94 -11.79
CA GLN A 306 15.06 27.86 -11.87
C GLN A 306 16.12 27.30 -12.83
N LEU A 307 16.27 25.97 -12.88
CA LEU A 307 17.16 25.29 -13.82
C LEU A 307 16.64 25.30 -15.26
N HIS A 308 15.33 25.33 -15.45
CA HIS A 308 14.68 25.36 -16.77
C HIS A 308 13.57 26.43 -16.80
N PRO A 309 13.96 27.73 -16.78
CA PRO A 309 13.00 28.82 -16.75
C PRO A 309 12.15 28.88 -18.03
N GLY A 310 10.86 29.20 -17.86
CA GLY A 310 9.94 29.36 -18.97
C GLY A 310 9.29 28.06 -19.46
N ALA A 311 9.44 26.96 -18.76
CA ALA A 311 8.71 25.72 -19.06
C ALA A 311 7.19 25.96 -18.97
N LYS A 312 6.45 25.59 -20.03
CA LYS A 312 5.01 25.83 -20.16
C LYS A 312 4.17 24.58 -20.04
N ARG A 313 4.64 23.49 -20.62
CA ARG A 313 3.95 22.21 -20.62
C ARG A 313 4.73 21.20 -19.79
N ILE A 314 4.17 20.80 -18.67
CA ILE A 314 4.86 20.01 -17.64
C ILE A 314 4.08 18.73 -17.35
N CYS A 315 4.79 17.62 -17.22
CA CYS A 315 4.25 16.37 -16.69
C CYS A 315 4.84 16.13 -15.30
N VAL A 316 3.98 15.97 -14.31
CA VAL A 316 4.34 15.61 -12.93
C VAL A 316 3.83 14.21 -12.68
N VAL A 317 4.73 13.26 -12.39
CA VAL A 317 4.36 11.89 -11.97
C VAL A 317 4.61 11.70 -10.49
N GLY A 318 3.66 11.05 -9.80
CA GLY A 318 3.58 11.04 -8.34
C GLY A 318 3.14 12.38 -7.80
N ALA A 319 2.06 12.92 -8.36
CA ALA A 319 1.58 14.25 -8.03
C ALA A 319 1.10 14.40 -6.58
N GLY A 320 0.67 13.30 -5.93
CA GLY A 320 0.37 13.23 -4.50
C GLY A 320 -0.50 14.37 -3.99
N GLY A 321 0.00 15.10 -2.97
CA GLY A 321 -0.63 16.31 -2.41
C GLY A 321 -0.56 17.57 -3.31
N GLY A 322 0.07 17.46 -4.49
CA GLY A 322 0.12 18.52 -5.48
C GLY A 322 1.19 19.58 -5.25
N LEU A 323 2.21 19.33 -4.43
CA LEU A 323 3.27 20.34 -4.18
C LEU A 323 4.09 20.62 -5.44
N ASP A 324 4.50 19.60 -6.19
CA ASP A 324 5.19 19.77 -7.47
C ASP A 324 4.30 20.47 -8.52
N VAL A 325 3.00 20.18 -8.50
CA VAL A 325 2.01 20.84 -9.39
C VAL A 325 1.85 22.30 -9.03
N GLN A 326 1.79 22.64 -7.72
CA GLN A 326 1.77 24.05 -7.27
C GLN A 326 3.01 24.80 -7.72
N ALA A 327 4.20 24.20 -7.55
CA ALA A 327 5.47 24.81 -7.99
C ALA A 327 5.49 25.05 -9.50
N ALA A 328 4.96 24.11 -10.31
CA ALA A 328 4.79 24.29 -11.74
C ALA A 328 3.94 25.53 -12.08
N LEU A 329 2.76 25.61 -11.45
CA LEU A 329 1.83 26.73 -11.68
C LEU A 329 2.40 28.07 -11.23
N MET A 330 3.08 28.11 -10.09
CA MET A 330 3.77 29.31 -9.57
C MET A 330 4.91 29.77 -10.49
N SER A 331 5.57 28.82 -11.16
CA SER A 331 6.65 29.09 -12.13
C SER A 331 6.15 29.45 -13.54
N GLY A 332 4.83 29.57 -13.73
CA GLY A 332 4.23 30.04 -14.96
C GLY A 332 3.87 28.95 -15.97
N ALA A 333 3.68 27.70 -15.53
CA ALA A 333 3.17 26.65 -16.37
C ALA A 333 1.79 26.98 -16.93
N GLU A 334 1.58 26.69 -18.21
CA GLU A 334 0.31 26.88 -18.92
C GLU A 334 -0.52 25.59 -18.97
N HIS A 335 0.15 24.45 -18.85
CA HIS A 335 -0.48 23.13 -18.81
C HIS A 335 0.33 22.16 -17.96
N VAL A 336 -0.34 21.49 -17.03
CA VAL A 336 0.27 20.48 -16.18
C VAL A 336 -0.53 19.18 -16.26
N ASP A 337 0.08 18.11 -16.75
CA ASP A 337 -0.43 16.76 -16.65
C ASP A 337 0.02 16.18 -15.30
N ALA A 338 -0.91 16.07 -14.34
CA ALA A 338 -0.67 15.54 -12.99
C ALA A 338 -1.06 14.06 -12.93
N VAL A 339 -0.08 13.18 -12.84
CA VAL A 339 -0.28 11.71 -12.83
C VAL A 339 -0.11 11.18 -11.41
N GLU A 340 -1.17 10.56 -10.89
CA GLU A 340 -1.18 9.95 -9.56
C GLU A 340 -1.87 8.58 -9.63
N ILE A 341 -1.28 7.57 -8.99
CA ILE A 341 -1.83 6.21 -9.00
C ILE A 341 -3.00 6.07 -8.03
N ASP A 342 -2.95 6.77 -6.90
CA ASP A 342 -3.97 6.68 -5.85
C ASP A 342 -4.95 7.86 -5.90
N PRO A 343 -6.19 7.65 -6.38
CA PRO A 343 -7.19 8.71 -6.43
C PRO A 343 -7.49 9.31 -5.06
N THR A 344 -7.28 8.55 -3.99
CA THR A 344 -7.55 9.00 -2.62
C THR A 344 -6.63 10.15 -2.21
N LEU A 345 -5.37 10.16 -2.67
CA LEU A 345 -4.45 11.25 -2.38
C LEU A 345 -4.91 12.57 -3.03
N ILE A 346 -5.43 12.49 -4.26
CA ILE A 346 -6.01 13.64 -4.95
C ILE A 346 -7.25 14.15 -4.23
N ASP A 347 -8.14 13.26 -3.79
CA ASP A 347 -9.36 13.62 -3.07
C ASP A 347 -9.05 14.23 -1.69
N ILE A 348 -8.00 13.75 -1.03
CA ILE A 348 -7.48 14.30 0.21
C ILE A 348 -6.99 15.73 -0.04
N SER A 349 -6.15 15.93 -1.04
CA SER A 349 -5.61 17.24 -1.38
C SER A 349 -6.75 18.23 -1.74
N ARG A 350 -7.71 17.83 -2.55
CA ARG A 350 -8.90 18.67 -2.84
C ARG A 350 -9.67 19.08 -1.60
N ARG A 351 -9.74 18.21 -0.61
CA ARG A 351 -10.53 18.45 0.62
C ARG A 351 -9.79 19.28 1.64
N PHE A 352 -8.49 19.09 1.79
CA PHE A 352 -7.69 19.62 2.89
C PHE A 352 -6.66 20.66 2.45
N ASN A 353 -6.15 20.59 1.21
CA ASN A 353 -5.15 21.53 0.72
C ASN A 353 -5.80 22.86 0.29
N ALA A 354 -5.39 23.92 0.98
CA ALA A 354 -5.90 25.25 0.72
C ALA A 354 -5.47 25.84 -0.63
N SER A 355 -4.53 25.23 -1.35
CA SER A 355 -4.07 25.72 -2.66
C SER A 355 -5.13 25.61 -3.76
N GLY A 356 -6.01 24.60 -3.67
CA GLY A 356 -6.99 24.29 -4.72
C GLY A 356 -6.32 23.87 -6.05
N VAL A 357 -5.10 23.36 -5.99
CA VAL A 357 -4.24 23.06 -7.15
C VAL A 357 -4.90 22.11 -8.16
N TYR A 358 -5.64 21.14 -7.68
CA TYR A 358 -6.32 20.15 -8.54
C TYR A 358 -7.63 20.64 -9.17
N ASP A 359 -8.07 21.85 -8.81
CA ASP A 359 -9.23 22.53 -9.41
C ASP A 359 -8.79 23.68 -10.35
N ASP A 360 -7.47 23.90 -10.51
CA ASP A 360 -6.93 24.87 -11.48
C ASP A 360 -7.16 24.37 -12.92
N PRO A 361 -7.75 25.18 -13.83
CA PRO A 361 -8.06 24.76 -15.20
C PRO A 361 -6.84 24.39 -16.04
N ARG A 362 -5.64 24.77 -15.64
CA ARG A 362 -4.38 24.40 -16.30
C ARG A 362 -3.91 22.98 -15.94
N VAL A 363 -4.52 22.35 -14.91
CA VAL A 363 -4.14 21.03 -14.40
C VAL A 363 -5.06 19.96 -14.95
N GLN A 364 -4.48 19.01 -15.67
CA GLN A 364 -5.18 17.79 -16.10
C GLN A 364 -4.73 16.61 -15.23
N ILE A 365 -5.69 16.05 -14.49
CA ILE A 365 -5.43 14.92 -13.60
C ILE A 365 -5.57 13.61 -14.37
N HIS A 366 -4.57 12.73 -14.19
CA HIS A 366 -4.55 11.37 -14.72
C HIS A 366 -4.40 10.39 -13.55
N VAL A 367 -5.50 9.74 -13.17
CA VAL A 367 -5.45 8.62 -12.22
C VAL A 367 -4.94 7.39 -12.95
N ASN A 368 -3.63 7.18 -12.92
CA ASN A 368 -2.99 6.11 -13.68
C ASN A 368 -1.61 5.76 -13.08
N ASP A 369 -1.14 4.56 -13.35
CA ASP A 369 0.26 4.22 -13.19
C ASP A 369 1.14 5.08 -14.12
N ALA A 370 2.19 5.68 -13.56
CA ALA A 370 3.05 6.62 -14.29
C ALA A 370 3.71 5.98 -15.53
N ARG A 371 4.11 4.71 -15.44
CA ARG A 371 4.72 3.99 -16.56
C ARG A 371 3.69 3.68 -17.66
N ALA A 372 2.46 3.33 -17.29
CA ALA A 372 1.36 3.15 -18.23
C ALA A 372 0.99 4.47 -18.90
N PHE A 373 0.98 5.57 -18.14
CA PHE A 373 0.79 6.90 -18.67
C PHE A 373 1.86 7.27 -19.71
N PHE A 374 3.14 7.08 -19.42
CA PHE A 374 4.21 7.35 -20.37
C PHE A 374 4.06 6.57 -21.69
N GLN A 375 3.54 5.35 -21.67
CA GLN A 375 3.32 4.56 -22.89
C GLN A 375 2.24 5.17 -23.80
N SER A 376 1.22 5.80 -23.22
CA SER A 376 0.08 6.38 -23.94
C SER A 376 0.23 7.88 -24.22
N ALA A 377 1.14 8.57 -23.53
CA ALA A 377 1.34 10.00 -23.66
C ALA A 377 1.91 10.39 -25.04
N ARG A 378 1.40 11.48 -25.59
CA ARG A 378 1.83 11.99 -26.91
C ARG A 378 3.16 12.74 -26.88
N GLY A 379 3.65 13.08 -25.67
CA GLY A 379 4.86 13.90 -25.51
C GLY A 379 4.62 15.40 -25.73
N GLY A 380 5.71 16.13 -26.00
CA GLY A 380 5.66 17.58 -26.17
C GLY A 380 5.76 18.33 -24.84
N TYR A 381 6.43 17.75 -23.84
CA TYR A 381 6.68 18.39 -22.56
C TYR A 381 7.98 19.17 -22.54
N ASP A 382 7.96 20.33 -21.92
CA ASP A 382 9.17 21.09 -21.62
C ASP A 382 9.88 20.49 -20.40
N MET A 383 9.10 19.93 -19.45
CA MET A 383 9.63 19.22 -18.29
C MET A 383 8.81 17.98 -17.99
N VAL A 384 9.51 16.92 -17.59
CA VAL A 384 8.92 15.75 -16.91
C VAL A 384 9.55 15.65 -15.54
N ILE A 385 8.72 15.75 -14.51
CA ILE A 385 9.13 15.73 -13.11
C ILE A 385 8.66 14.40 -12.49
N PHE A 386 9.60 13.65 -11.94
CA PHE A 386 9.32 12.60 -11.00
C PHE A 386 9.30 13.25 -9.63
N GLY A 387 8.13 13.42 -9.07
CA GLY A 387 7.96 13.85 -7.68
C GLY A 387 8.64 12.85 -6.74
N LEU A 388 8.54 13.05 -5.44
CA LEU A 388 9.05 12.10 -4.45
C LEU A 388 8.20 10.83 -4.44
N LEU A 389 8.35 10.01 -5.48
CA LEU A 389 7.65 8.74 -5.65
C LEU A 389 8.18 7.64 -4.72
N ASP A 390 9.35 7.85 -4.11
CA ASP A 390 9.88 6.96 -3.12
C ASP A 390 8.96 6.99 -1.90
N SER A 391 8.01 6.06 -1.89
CA SER A 391 7.23 5.85 -0.69
C SER A 391 8.22 5.59 0.44
N GLN A 392 8.31 6.51 1.40
CA GLN A 392 9.10 6.31 2.63
C GLN A 392 8.52 5.16 3.47
N ALA A 393 7.47 4.51 2.94
CA ALA A 393 6.88 3.32 3.49
C ALA A 393 7.94 2.22 3.58
N LEU A 394 8.03 1.68 4.71
CA LEU A 394 8.87 0.64 5.27
C LEU A 394 9.57 -0.27 4.25
N PHE A 395 10.90 -0.27 4.27
CA PHE A 395 11.68 -1.32 3.61
C PHE A 395 11.41 -2.66 4.28
N SER A 396 10.74 -3.55 3.58
CA SER A 396 10.64 -4.93 4.00
C SER A 396 11.89 -5.68 3.56
N TYR A 397 12.67 -6.21 4.47
CA TYR A 397 13.76 -7.13 4.16
C TYR A 397 13.28 -8.39 3.41
N SER A 398 11.99 -8.72 3.56
CA SER A 398 11.38 -9.94 3.01
C SER A 398 10.54 -9.69 1.76
N ASN A 399 10.29 -8.43 1.39
CA ASN A 399 9.46 -8.09 0.24
C ASN A 399 10.05 -6.90 -0.50
N ASN A 400 10.77 -7.19 -1.59
CA ASN A 400 11.40 -6.18 -2.43
C ASN A 400 10.46 -5.59 -3.49
N ILE A 401 9.19 -6.02 -3.52
CA ILE A 401 8.22 -5.52 -4.51
C ILE A 401 7.58 -4.26 -3.95
N ARG A 402 8.03 -3.12 -4.46
CA ARG A 402 7.47 -1.79 -4.16
C ARG A 402 6.83 -1.22 -5.43
N LEU A 403 5.76 -0.45 -5.27
CA LEU A 403 5.11 0.23 -6.41
C LEU A 403 6.07 1.21 -7.11
N ASP A 404 6.87 1.92 -6.34
CA ASP A 404 7.90 2.83 -6.85
C ASP A 404 9.04 2.12 -7.59
N GLY A 405 9.35 0.86 -7.27
CA GLY A 405 10.36 0.07 -7.96
C GLY A 405 10.08 -0.13 -9.46
N TYR A 406 8.83 -0.01 -9.88
CA TYR A 406 8.46 -0.16 -11.29
C TYR A 406 8.71 1.12 -12.09
N ILE A 407 8.66 2.29 -11.47
CA ILE A 407 8.88 3.57 -12.16
C ILE A 407 10.37 3.91 -12.25
N TYR A 408 11.17 3.58 -11.24
CA TYR A 408 12.61 3.79 -11.25
C TYR A 408 13.34 2.66 -12.00
N THR A 409 13.15 2.63 -13.32
CA THR A 409 13.84 1.72 -14.24
C THR A 409 14.40 2.48 -15.43
N VAL A 410 15.51 2.00 -15.98
CA VAL A 410 16.13 2.60 -17.20
C VAL A 410 15.10 2.75 -18.32
N GLN A 411 14.21 1.76 -18.49
CA GLN A 411 13.18 1.78 -19.54
C GLN A 411 12.16 2.88 -19.30
N SER A 412 11.71 3.08 -18.05
CA SER A 412 10.77 4.11 -17.69
C SER A 412 11.37 5.50 -17.87
N ILE A 413 12.61 5.69 -17.38
CA ILE A 413 13.36 6.95 -17.53
C ILE A 413 13.57 7.28 -19.02
N ARG A 414 13.98 6.28 -19.82
CA ARG A 414 14.15 6.45 -21.28
C ARG A 414 12.84 6.88 -21.95
N LYS A 415 11.73 6.25 -21.57
CA LYS A 415 10.43 6.59 -22.13
C LYS A 415 10.00 8.00 -21.72
N ALA A 416 10.13 8.38 -20.45
CA ALA A 416 9.85 9.72 -19.95
C ALA A 416 10.70 10.78 -20.69
N TYR A 417 12.00 10.52 -20.85
CA TYR A 417 12.90 11.41 -21.59
C TYR A 417 12.50 11.56 -23.06
N SER A 418 11.99 10.52 -23.71
CA SER A 418 11.52 10.58 -25.09
C SER A 418 10.30 11.46 -25.29
N LEU A 419 9.54 11.76 -24.23
CA LEU A 419 8.36 12.62 -24.27
C LEU A 419 8.69 14.14 -24.24
N LEU A 420 9.96 14.47 -23.99
CA LEU A 420 10.42 15.86 -23.92
C LEU A 420 10.53 16.52 -25.30
N ASN A 421 10.19 17.80 -25.33
CA ASN A 421 10.52 18.69 -26.41
C ASN A 421 12.05 18.82 -26.62
N PRO A 422 12.52 19.24 -27.80
CA PRO A 422 13.92 19.67 -27.98
C PRO A 422 14.29 20.75 -26.96
N GLY A 423 15.29 20.45 -26.11
CA GLY A 423 15.70 21.36 -25.03
C GLY A 423 14.97 21.12 -23.69
N GLY A 424 13.98 20.23 -23.64
CA GLY A 424 13.26 19.91 -22.42
C GLY A 424 14.12 19.18 -21.38
N MET A 425 13.67 19.22 -20.11
CA MET A 425 14.38 18.68 -18.96
C MET A 425 13.59 17.56 -18.28
N LEU A 426 14.29 16.46 -17.96
CA LEU A 426 13.83 15.44 -17.04
C LEU A 426 14.37 15.75 -15.64
N CYS A 427 13.52 15.80 -14.64
CA CYS A 427 13.90 15.98 -13.24
C CYS A 427 13.41 14.81 -12.41
N ILE A 428 14.30 14.23 -11.58
CA ILE A 428 13.97 13.15 -10.65
C ILE A 428 14.29 13.61 -9.24
N SER A 429 13.29 13.75 -8.40
CA SER A 429 13.45 14.03 -6.97
C SER A 429 13.43 12.72 -6.19
N PHE A 430 14.37 12.55 -5.26
CA PHE A 430 14.50 11.32 -4.47
C PHE A 430 15.05 11.64 -3.09
N VAL A 431 14.48 11.04 -2.02
CA VAL A 431 15.09 11.12 -0.69
C VAL A 431 16.22 10.11 -0.61
N ILE A 432 17.43 10.62 -0.41
CA ILE A 432 18.64 9.79 -0.42
C ILE A 432 19.13 9.54 1.00
N PRO A 433 18.91 8.32 1.48
CA PRO A 433 19.44 7.91 2.78
C PRO A 433 20.87 7.33 2.69
N ARG A 434 21.36 7.04 1.48
CA ARG A 434 22.69 6.48 1.22
C ARG A 434 23.25 7.01 -0.10
N GLU A 435 24.50 7.43 -0.11
CA GLU A 435 25.18 8.02 -1.27
C GLU A 435 25.17 7.12 -2.52
N TRP A 436 25.30 5.82 -2.35
CA TRP A 436 25.28 4.88 -3.48
C TRP A 436 23.98 4.94 -4.31
N LEU A 437 22.85 5.37 -3.73
CA LEU A 437 21.60 5.56 -4.48
C LEU A 437 21.68 6.72 -5.46
N VAL A 438 22.39 7.80 -5.11
CA VAL A 438 22.66 8.91 -6.05
C VAL A 438 23.36 8.39 -7.28
N PHE A 439 24.45 7.64 -7.07
CA PHE A 439 25.25 7.07 -8.14
C PHE A 439 24.45 6.12 -9.00
N LYS A 440 23.64 5.26 -8.38
CA LYS A 440 22.77 4.33 -9.10
C LYS A 440 21.75 5.06 -9.97
N LEU A 441 21.09 6.09 -9.42
CA LEU A 441 20.13 6.89 -10.18
C LEU A 441 20.83 7.66 -11.31
N ALA A 442 21.98 8.26 -11.06
CA ALA A 442 22.77 8.95 -12.06
C ALA A 442 23.18 8.01 -13.21
N GLU A 443 23.63 6.80 -12.89
CA GLU A 443 23.98 5.79 -13.89
C GLU A 443 22.76 5.34 -14.71
N MET A 444 21.60 5.15 -14.07
CA MET A 444 20.36 4.81 -14.76
C MET A 444 19.92 5.93 -15.71
N ILE A 445 20.08 7.20 -15.32
CA ILE A 445 19.80 8.35 -16.20
C ILE A 445 20.77 8.37 -17.37
N ARG A 446 22.07 8.17 -17.12
CA ARG A 446 23.11 8.07 -18.18
C ARG A 446 22.78 6.96 -19.18
N GLU A 447 22.46 5.77 -18.71
CA GLU A 447 22.07 4.65 -19.56
C GLU A 447 20.79 4.93 -20.35
N ALA A 448 19.82 5.58 -19.72
CA ALA A 448 18.53 5.89 -20.35
C ALA A 448 18.62 6.98 -21.41
N THR A 449 19.41 8.03 -21.17
CA THR A 449 19.43 9.27 -21.96
C THR A 449 20.68 9.44 -22.82
N GLY A 450 21.75 8.69 -22.54
CA GLY A 450 23.07 8.86 -23.14
C GLY A 450 23.80 10.12 -22.64
N ARG A 451 23.39 10.70 -21.51
CA ARG A 451 23.92 11.95 -20.96
C ARG A 451 24.13 11.84 -19.46
N ASP A 452 25.17 12.50 -18.96
CA ASP A 452 25.38 12.62 -17.53
C ASP A 452 24.33 13.57 -16.93
N PRO A 453 23.69 13.17 -15.82
CA PRO A 453 22.77 14.06 -15.11
C PRO A 453 23.55 15.14 -14.37
N VAL A 454 22.89 16.26 -14.11
CA VAL A 454 23.33 17.22 -13.10
C VAL A 454 22.68 16.81 -11.78
N VAL A 455 23.49 16.70 -10.74
CA VAL A 455 23.05 16.23 -9.42
C VAL A 455 23.14 17.38 -8.44
N TYR A 456 22.05 17.62 -7.73
CA TYR A 456 22.02 18.50 -6.56
C TYR A 456 21.59 17.70 -5.34
N VAL A 457 22.36 17.79 -4.28
CA VAL A 457 22.04 17.14 -2.99
C VAL A 457 21.89 18.22 -1.93
N GLY A 458 20.67 18.33 -1.39
CA GLY A 458 20.36 19.28 -0.33
C GLY A 458 19.23 18.76 0.57
N ASN A 459 19.29 19.09 1.86
CA ASN A 459 18.26 18.72 2.86
C ASN A 459 17.84 17.24 2.85
N GLY A 460 18.79 16.34 2.53
CA GLY A 460 18.49 14.88 2.43
C GLY A 460 17.78 14.46 1.16
N ARG A 461 17.66 15.38 0.18
CA ARG A 461 17.09 15.07 -1.14
C ARG A 461 18.15 15.25 -2.23
N CYS A 462 17.98 14.49 -3.30
CA CYS A 462 18.77 14.62 -4.51
C CYS A 462 17.85 14.93 -5.68
N ILE A 463 18.16 15.97 -6.43
CA ILE A 463 17.50 16.33 -7.68
C ILE A 463 18.47 16.03 -8.81
N LEU A 464 18.08 15.11 -9.67
CA LEU A 464 18.86 14.71 -10.82
C LEU A 464 18.21 15.31 -12.06
N GLY A 465 18.88 16.29 -12.68
CA GLY A 465 18.44 16.91 -13.93
C GLY A 465 19.15 16.29 -15.13
N ALA A 466 18.41 15.92 -16.16
CA ALA A 466 18.97 15.58 -17.48
C ALA A 466 18.35 16.51 -18.51
N ALA A 467 19.16 17.44 -19.04
CA ALA A 467 18.76 18.35 -20.09
C ALA A 467 19.62 18.13 -21.34
N ARG A 468 19.16 18.63 -22.48
CA ARG A 468 19.96 18.58 -23.71
C ARG A 468 21.14 19.55 -23.69
N ASP A 469 21.02 20.68 -22.96
CA ASP A 469 22.09 21.61 -22.71
C ASP A 469 22.56 21.57 -21.25
N LEU A 470 23.52 20.72 -20.96
CA LEU A 470 24.13 20.59 -19.64
C LEU A 470 24.98 21.81 -19.27
N THR A 471 25.59 22.47 -20.23
CA THR A 471 26.48 23.64 -19.97
C THR A 471 25.70 24.80 -19.39
N GLY A 472 24.53 25.07 -19.97
CA GLY A 472 23.59 26.08 -19.45
C GLY A 472 23.12 25.75 -18.05
N LEU A 473 22.76 24.50 -17.82
CA LEU A 473 22.28 24.01 -16.53
C LEU A 473 23.33 24.15 -15.42
N ILE A 474 24.59 23.74 -15.69
CA ILE A 474 25.71 23.87 -14.75
C ILE A 474 25.99 25.32 -14.42
N ARG A 475 25.92 26.21 -15.42
CA ARG A 475 26.10 27.67 -15.20
C ARG A 475 25.06 28.20 -14.23
N ILE A 476 23.79 27.86 -14.43
CA ILE A 476 22.68 28.30 -13.56
C ILE A 476 22.87 27.76 -12.14
N LEU A 477 23.25 26.49 -11.98
CA LEU A 477 23.51 25.90 -10.66
C LEU A 477 24.66 26.62 -9.92
N LYS A 478 25.73 26.99 -10.63
CA LYS A 478 26.83 27.77 -10.04
C LYS A 478 26.42 29.16 -9.59
N GLU A 479 25.45 29.78 -10.29
CA GLU A 479 24.90 31.08 -9.92
C GLU A 479 23.95 30.97 -8.73
N LEU A 480 23.13 29.91 -8.67
CA LEU A 480 22.15 29.71 -7.62
C LEU A 480 22.75 29.14 -6.32
N ILE A 481 23.79 28.32 -6.44
CA ILE A 481 24.38 27.59 -5.32
C ILE A 481 25.86 27.93 -5.22
N PRO A 482 26.27 28.84 -4.32
CA PRO A 482 27.67 29.19 -4.12
C PRO A 482 28.51 27.95 -3.75
N GLY A 483 29.57 27.72 -4.52
CA GLY A 483 30.47 26.58 -4.30
C GLY A 483 30.06 25.28 -5.00
N TYR A 484 29.00 25.26 -5.82
CA TYR A 484 28.62 24.09 -6.57
C TYR A 484 29.71 23.68 -7.57
N THR A 485 30.21 22.47 -7.44
CA THR A 485 31.15 21.85 -8.37
C THR A 485 30.56 20.51 -8.87
N PRO A 486 30.23 20.39 -10.16
CA PRO A 486 29.69 19.14 -10.72
C PRO A 486 30.61 17.93 -10.55
N SER A 487 31.92 18.18 -10.42
CA SER A 487 32.96 17.18 -10.33
C SER A 487 32.97 16.43 -8.99
N ASP A 488 32.53 17.07 -7.92
CA ASP A 488 32.65 16.49 -6.58
C ASP A 488 31.75 15.26 -6.39
N TYR A 489 30.62 15.22 -7.12
CA TYR A 489 29.69 14.07 -7.09
C TYR A 489 29.94 13.01 -8.18
N LEU A 490 30.63 13.38 -9.27
CA LEU A 490 30.92 12.45 -10.37
C LEU A 490 32.28 11.74 -10.19
N LEU A 491 33.23 12.34 -9.47
CA LEU A 491 34.55 11.78 -9.22
C LEU A 491 34.55 10.70 -8.13
N ASP A 492 33.78 10.91 -7.06
CA ASP A 492 33.60 9.89 -6.01
C ASP A 492 32.80 8.66 -6.51
N ALA A 493 32.04 8.81 -7.60
CA ALA A 493 31.33 7.71 -8.25
C ALA A 493 32.26 6.62 -8.79
N ALA A 494 33.46 6.98 -9.23
CA ALA A 494 34.45 6.01 -9.72
C ALA A 494 35.08 5.21 -8.58
N GLU A 495 35.22 5.79 -7.39
CA GLU A 495 35.72 5.08 -6.20
C GLU A 495 34.62 4.25 -5.51
N ALA A 496 33.37 4.73 -5.51
CA ALA A 496 32.22 4.00 -4.95
C ALA A 496 31.72 2.86 -5.86
N ALA A 497 32.03 2.89 -7.15
CA ALA A 497 31.70 1.83 -8.12
C ALA A 497 32.67 0.64 -8.07
N ALA A 498 33.65 0.62 -7.17
CA ALA A 498 34.39 -0.60 -6.88
C ALA A 498 33.36 -1.67 -6.45
N PRO A 499 33.35 -2.86 -7.09
CA PRO A 499 32.36 -3.87 -6.79
C PRO A 499 32.43 -4.21 -5.31
N VAL A 500 31.40 -3.91 -4.57
CA VAL A 500 31.18 -4.48 -3.25
C VAL A 500 30.98 -5.97 -3.51
N SER A 501 32.07 -6.72 -3.43
CA SER A 501 32.05 -8.17 -3.41
C SER A 501 31.45 -8.60 -2.07
N GLY A 502 30.15 -8.62 -2.03
CA GLY A 502 29.36 -9.07 -0.92
C GLY A 502 28.10 -9.70 -1.48
N THR A 503 28.14 -11.01 -1.55
CA THR A 503 27.01 -11.90 -1.76
C THR A 503 25.84 -11.48 -0.89
N PHE A 504 24.68 -11.19 -1.55
CA PHE A 504 23.37 -11.16 -0.94
C PHE A 504 22.76 -12.55 -0.95
#